data_d5940cbb77b118d9d3bbcd8098f62137
#
_entry.id   d5940cbb77b118d9d3bbcd8098f62137
#
_cell.length_a   1.000
_cell.length_b   1.000
_cell.length_c   1.000
_cell.angle_alpha   90.00
_cell.angle_beta   90.00
_cell.angle_gamma   90.00
#
_symmetry.space_group_name_H-M   'P 1'
#
loop_
_entity.id
_entity.type
_entity.pdbx_description
1 polymer ?
#
loop_
_entity_poly.entity_id
_entity_poly.type
_entity_poly.pdbx_seq_one_letter_code
_entity_poly.pdbx_strand_id
1 'polypeptide(L)'
;MNDEKKIYMNSFFFLSLIFSFFENSFEILKYGAYDKVPDSNNLQYRFGTGLGYIGNFWDDANMANLSRKAGYDTQRKKLPEQHLDDWGYYIELDDAKTNTKLGILDVVGYLATPTRGHSSNASSNPELCYPANLYEPIFLNNGSVNPNNYWAYYVNKTVSIYKDYIKIWETWNEPDYTKEYSQVSNWKTEPPDPKILTHWYGSIFSYIRLLRVTYEVAKKADPTCFVSTGGLGYPEFLHAILRYTDEPNKGEVTNEFPYKGGAYFDCDAYHQYPQYGVTDIETGEKYDDNGSDMLAKKVVILKKNHEYILKEFGFDGIKYPKKIFINTETGLNSEKSSSAIGGDLVRRNWILKLALYSILYDVKQTHMLVLADDGTGMGDFSKLWETKSIEEGFTRLKSSSKGRLALQKIHIGKFIYDKEKTEEFKKSLPKNTMGIVLKRKFTKEDGEEYYGEYIYSAWIYCEKEEVGGEIEFELDLSFNPLMIDWEGNEKSIKKNSIIKLSSTPIFLLNSSFIKYELYLILLVLLSLL
;
A
#
# COMPACT_ATOMS: atom_id res chain seq x y z
N MET A 1 42.83 -36.11 32.83
CA MET A 1 41.41 -35.69 32.56
C MET A 1 40.87 -36.73 31.62
N ASN A 2 39.95 -37.57 32.10
CA ASN A 2 39.54 -38.82 31.46
C ASN A 2 38.78 -38.55 30.14
N ASP A 3 39.00 -39.41 29.17
CA ASP A 3 38.39 -39.34 27.81
C ASP A 3 36.85 -39.27 27.83
N GLU A 4 36.19 -39.79 28.86
CA GLU A 4 34.75 -39.66 29.06
C GLU A 4 34.27 -38.20 29.21
N LYS A 5 35.04 -37.32 29.87
CA LYS A 5 34.68 -35.88 29.98
C LYS A 5 34.80 -35.13 28.67
N LYS A 6 35.66 -35.59 27.77
CA LYS A 6 35.78 -35.02 26.43
C LYS A 6 34.61 -35.38 25.51
N ILE A 7 34.07 -36.58 25.67
CA ILE A 7 32.90 -37.03 24.88
C ILE A 7 31.64 -36.29 25.34
N TYR A 8 31.44 -36.08 26.65
CA TYR A 8 30.31 -35.32 27.16
C TYR A 8 30.37 -33.82 26.77
N MET A 9 31.56 -33.24 26.77
CA MET A 9 31.74 -31.83 26.40
C MET A 9 31.51 -31.60 24.89
N ASN A 10 31.94 -32.51 24.01
CA ASN A 10 31.67 -32.44 22.59
C ASN A 10 30.18 -32.70 22.26
N SER A 11 29.51 -33.58 22.99
CA SER A 11 28.07 -33.80 22.81
C SER A 11 27.22 -32.61 23.26
N PHE A 12 27.64 -31.89 24.32
CA PHE A 12 26.97 -30.67 24.77
C PHE A 12 27.17 -29.50 23.79
N PHE A 13 28.36 -29.40 23.21
CA PHE A 13 28.65 -28.40 22.15
C PHE A 13 27.87 -28.71 20.85
N PHE A 14 27.74 -29.98 20.48
CA PHE A 14 26.95 -30.39 19.31
C PHE A 14 25.45 -30.20 19.52
N LEU A 15 24.93 -30.48 20.70
CA LEU A 15 23.54 -30.23 21.09
C LEU A 15 23.25 -28.71 21.13
N SER A 16 24.16 -27.88 21.66
CA SER A 16 23.98 -26.44 21.71
C SER A 16 24.04 -25.81 20.30
N LEU A 17 24.87 -26.35 19.41
CA LEU A 17 24.90 -25.93 17.99
C LEU A 17 23.61 -26.36 17.25
N ILE A 18 23.10 -27.55 17.50
CA ILE A 18 21.84 -28.02 16.93
C ILE A 18 20.67 -27.20 17.48
N PHE A 19 20.63 -26.88 18.78
CA PHE A 19 19.62 -26.00 19.36
C PHE A 19 19.73 -24.58 18.82
N SER A 20 20.93 -24.01 18.62
CA SER A 20 21.11 -22.69 18.03
C SER A 20 20.75 -22.66 16.53
N PHE A 21 20.93 -23.75 15.79
CA PHE A 21 20.46 -23.89 14.42
C PHE A 21 18.93 -24.02 14.34
N PHE A 22 18.30 -24.70 15.28
CA PHE A 22 16.84 -24.75 15.37
C PHE A 22 16.26 -23.42 15.85
N GLU A 23 16.86 -22.71 16.80
CA GLU A 23 16.43 -21.37 17.20
C GLU A 23 16.54 -20.36 16.05
N ASN A 24 17.60 -20.37 15.26
CA ASN A 24 17.75 -19.45 14.12
C ASN A 24 16.75 -19.73 12.97
N SER A 25 16.35 -20.99 12.76
CA SER A 25 15.29 -21.30 11.80
C SER A 25 13.88 -20.95 12.32
N PHE A 26 13.68 -20.96 13.63
CA PHE A 26 12.44 -20.51 14.28
C PHE A 26 12.33 -18.99 14.42
N GLU A 27 13.44 -18.25 14.50
CA GLU A 27 13.42 -16.78 14.59
C GLU A 27 12.87 -16.11 13.32
N ILE A 28 13.06 -16.69 12.14
CA ILE A 28 12.52 -16.15 10.88
C ILE A 28 10.99 -16.18 10.87
N LEU A 29 10.38 -17.23 11.45
CA LEU A 29 8.92 -17.35 11.58
C LEU A 29 8.30 -16.35 12.57
N LYS A 30 9.08 -15.76 13.46
CA LYS A 30 8.59 -14.84 14.49
C LYS A 30 8.30 -13.42 13.96
N TYR A 31 8.82 -13.01 12.80
CA TYR A 31 8.78 -11.62 12.38
C TYR A 31 7.40 -11.08 11.98
N GLY A 32 6.57 -11.79 11.34
CA GLY A 32 5.22 -11.35 11.00
C GLY A 32 4.16 -12.20 11.68
N ALA A 33 4.59 -13.33 12.28
CA ALA A 33 3.68 -14.35 12.80
C ALA A 33 2.80 -13.82 13.94
N TYR A 34 3.34 -13.81 15.15
CA TYR A 34 2.60 -13.45 16.35
C TYR A 34 3.38 -12.51 17.27
N ASP A 35 4.69 -12.35 17.05
CA ASP A 35 5.56 -11.64 17.98
C ASP A 35 5.95 -10.25 17.50
N LYS A 36 6.21 -10.04 16.19
CA LYS A 36 6.79 -8.81 15.69
C LYS A 36 6.48 -8.56 14.22
N VAL A 37 6.11 -7.33 13.89
CA VAL A 37 6.10 -6.76 12.53
C VAL A 37 7.29 -5.82 12.43
N PRO A 38 8.00 -5.70 11.29
CA PRO A 38 9.04 -4.70 11.11
C PRO A 38 8.50 -3.31 11.46
N ASP A 39 9.35 -2.43 11.97
CA ASP A 39 8.92 -1.13 12.47
C ASP A 39 8.25 -0.29 11.36
N SER A 40 6.92 -0.13 11.48
CA SER A 40 6.11 0.65 10.56
C SER A 40 6.35 2.15 10.66
N ASN A 41 7.04 2.64 11.70
CA ASN A 41 7.40 4.05 11.83
C ASN A 41 8.41 4.47 10.76
N ASN A 42 9.12 3.53 10.15
CA ASN A 42 10.00 3.76 9.01
C ASN A 42 9.26 3.92 7.68
N LEU A 43 7.95 3.57 7.62
CA LEU A 43 7.12 3.80 6.45
C LEU A 43 6.43 5.16 6.54
N GLN A 44 6.71 6.04 5.58
CA GLN A 44 5.95 7.28 5.39
C GLN A 44 4.63 6.99 4.66
N TYR A 45 3.67 7.92 4.76
CA TYR A 45 2.51 7.86 3.89
C TYR A 45 2.94 8.18 2.46
N ARG A 46 2.55 7.31 1.51
CA ARG A 46 2.94 7.44 0.11
C ARG A 46 1.75 7.33 -0.82
N PHE A 47 1.87 8.05 -1.93
CA PHE A 47 0.87 8.03 -2.99
C PHE A 47 1.53 7.51 -4.27
N GLY A 48 1.09 6.32 -4.67
CA GLY A 48 1.66 5.55 -5.74
C GLY A 48 0.76 5.39 -6.95
N THR A 49 1.33 4.79 -7.98
CA THR A 49 0.58 4.33 -9.14
C THR A 49 0.94 2.89 -9.46
N GLY A 50 -0.06 2.10 -9.89
CA GLY A 50 0.16 0.92 -10.68
C GLY A 50 0.57 1.36 -12.07
N LEU A 51 1.66 0.83 -12.62
CA LEU A 51 2.08 1.17 -13.97
C LEU A 51 1.09 0.54 -14.96
N GLY A 52 0.24 1.38 -15.57
CA GLY A 52 -0.54 1.01 -16.72
C GLY A 52 0.34 0.87 -17.96
N TYR A 53 -0.03 -0.02 -18.86
CA TYR A 53 0.59 -0.16 -20.18
C TYR A 53 0.45 1.14 -20.97
N ILE A 54 1.55 1.69 -21.45
CA ILE A 54 1.58 2.93 -22.25
C ILE A 54 1.89 2.62 -23.72
N GLY A 55 1.20 1.66 -24.32
CA GLY A 55 1.34 1.34 -25.74
C GLY A 55 2.78 1.06 -26.18
N ASN A 56 3.17 1.57 -27.38
CA ASN A 56 4.48 1.35 -27.96
C ASN A 56 5.63 2.19 -27.38
N PHE A 57 5.37 3.00 -26.34
CA PHE A 57 6.33 3.91 -25.73
C PHE A 57 6.87 3.35 -24.41
N TRP A 58 7.24 2.08 -24.43
CA TRP A 58 7.81 1.40 -23.27
C TRP A 58 9.26 1.88 -23.06
N ASP A 59 9.44 2.79 -22.10
CA ASP A 59 10.74 3.22 -21.60
C ASP A 59 10.60 3.46 -20.09
N ASP A 60 11.22 2.59 -19.30
CA ASP A 60 11.13 2.59 -17.84
C ASP A 60 11.63 3.90 -17.22
N ALA A 61 12.68 4.51 -17.77
CA ALA A 61 13.17 5.79 -17.30
C ALA A 61 12.14 6.91 -17.51
N ASN A 62 11.44 6.89 -18.64
CA ASN A 62 10.35 7.82 -18.91
C ASN A 62 9.16 7.59 -17.97
N MET A 63 8.82 6.34 -17.68
CA MET A 63 7.73 5.99 -16.76
C MET A 63 7.98 6.52 -15.35
N ALA A 64 9.19 6.36 -14.81
CA ALA A 64 9.57 6.90 -13.52
C ALA A 64 9.48 8.45 -13.48
N ASN A 65 10.00 9.11 -14.51
CA ASN A 65 9.89 10.57 -14.65
C ASN A 65 8.44 11.05 -14.74
N LEU A 66 7.58 10.32 -15.46
CA LEU A 66 6.17 10.64 -15.59
C LEU A 66 5.41 10.44 -14.27
N SER A 67 5.73 9.37 -13.54
CA SER A 67 5.19 9.14 -12.20
C SER A 67 5.52 10.33 -11.28
N ARG A 68 6.76 10.81 -11.30
CA ARG A 68 7.14 12.01 -10.53
C ARG A 68 6.44 13.27 -11.01
N LYS A 69 6.31 13.48 -12.33
CA LYS A 69 5.55 14.61 -12.91
C LYS A 69 4.07 14.59 -12.53
N ALA A 70 3.50 13.40 -12.30
CA ALA A 70 2.13 13.25 -11.81
C ALA A 70 2.01 13.35 -10.28
N GLY A 71 3.12 13.57 -9.55
CA GLY A 71 3.14 13.73 -8.09
C GLY A 71 3.18 12.42 -7.29
N TYR A 72 3.56 11.31 -7.90
CA TYR A 72 3.74 10.04 -7.21
C TYR A 72 5.13 9.92 -6.58
N ASP A 73 5.20 9.27 -5.43
CA ASP A 73 6.43 9.04 -4.67
C ASP A 73 6.65 7.55 -4.30
N THR A 74 5.78 6.67 -4.77
CA THR A 74 5.94 5.21 -4.75
C THR A 74 5.30 4.58 -5.99
N GLN A 75 5.51 3.29 -6.17
CA GLN A 75 4.93 2.49 -7.26
C GLN A 75 4.55 1.09 -6.77
N ARG A 76 3.60 0.48 -7.47
CA ARG A 76 3.31 -0.95 -7.44
C ARG A 76 3.85 -1.58 -8.72
N LYS A 77 5.01 -2.23 -8.62
CA LYS A 77 5.74 -2.79 -9.76
C LYS A 77 5.44 -4.27 -9.94
N LYS A 78 5.00 -4.65 -11.13
CA LYS A 78 4.78 -6.06 -11.48
C LYS A 78 6.11 -6.76 -11.74
N LEU A 79 6.33 -7.90 -11.09
CA LEU A 79 7.50 -8.77 -11.27
C LEU A 79 7.07 -10.23 -11.46
N PRO A 80 6.19 -10.55 -12.42
CA PRO A 80 5.71 -11.93 -12.59
C PRO A 80 6.85 -12.86 -13.01
N GLU A 81 6.83 -14.11 -12.53
CA GLU A 81 7.86 -15.09 -12.86
C GLU A 81 8.02 -15.28 -14.37
N GLN A 82 6.88 -15.38 -15.11
CA GLN A 82 6.88 -15.52 -16.55
C GLN A 82 7.68 -14.40 -17.25
N HIS A 83 7.49 -13.15 -16.84
CA HIS A 83 8.21 -12.01 -17.42
C HIS A 83 9.72 -12.07 -17.11
N LEU A 84 10.06 -12.39 -15.86
CA LEU A 84 11.47 -12.47 -15.44
C LEU A 84 12.21 -13.65 -16.05
N ASP A 85 11.53 -14.76 -16.31
CA ASP A 85 12.11 -15.90 -17.02
C ASP A 85 12.29 -15.63 -18.52
N ASP A 86 11.33 -14.94 -19.15
CA ASP A 86 11.38 -14.62 -20.59
C ASP A 86 12.45 -13.59 -20.92
N TRP A 87 12.64 -12.57 -20.07
CA TRP A 87 13.50 -11.41 -20.33
C TRP A 87 14.74 -11.32 -19.41
N GLY A 88 14.83 -12.20 -18.42
CA GLY A 88 15.91 -12.23 -17.43
C GLY A 88 15.57 -11.48 -16.15
N TYR A 89 16.03 -12.03 -15.02
CA TYR A 89 15.70 -11.52 -13.68
C TYR A 89 16.25 -10.11 -13.38
N TYR A 90 17.16 -9.59 -14.19
CA TYR A 90 17.72 -8.24 -14.02
C TYR A 90 17.05 -7.18 -14.90
N ILE A 91 16.02 -7.56 -15.70
CA ILE A 91 15.41 -6.68 -16.70
C ILE A 91 14.87 -5.37 -16.09
N GLU A 92 14.31 -5.45 -14.88
CA GLU A 92 13.70 -4.32 -14.20
C GLU A 92 14.65 -3.57 -13.22
N LEU A 93 15.95 -3.97 -13.18
CA LEU A 93 16.87 -3.45 -12.16
C LEU A 93 17.24 -1.99 -12.40
N ASP A 94 17.42 -1.58 -13.64
CA ASP A 94 17.78 -0.20 -13.98
C ASP A 94 16.60 0.75 -13.78
N ASP A 95 15.38 0.28 -14.02
CA ASP A 95 14.16 1.01 -13.64
C ASP A 95 14.07 1.17 -12.12
N ALA A 96 14.30 0.12 -11.34
CA ALA A 96 14.30 0.19 -9.88
C ALA A 96 15.33 1.18 -9.33
N LYS A 97 16.54 1.23 -9.91
CA LYS A 97 17.55 2.24 -9.60
C LYS A 97 17.10 3.66 -9.96
N THR A 98 16.48 3.81 -11.12
CA THR A 98 15.97 5.11 -11.60
C THR A 98 14.85 5.62 -10.71
N ASN A 99 13.92 4.76 -10.29
CA ASN A 99 12.89 5.08 -9.33
C ASN A 99 13.48 5.66 -8.04
N THR A 100 14.46 4.98 -7.46
CA THR A 100 15.13 5.43 -6.24
C THR A 100 15.80 6.78 -6.41
N LYS A 101 16.53 7.02 -7.52
CA LYS A 101 17.17 8.31 -7.83
C LYS A 101 16.16 9.45 -7.95
N LEU A 102 14.94 9.17 -8.42
CA LEU A 102 13.87 10.14 -8.57
C LEU A 102 13.03 10.31 -7.29
N GLY A 103 13.37 9.62 -6.20
CA GLY A 103 12.63 9.67 -4.95
C GLY A 103 11.29 8.92 -4.99
N ILE A 104 11.17 7.91 -5.85
CA ILE A 104 10.11 6.89 -5.80
C ILE A 104 10.62 5.80 -4.88
N LEU A 105 10.07 5.73 -3.67
CA LEU A 105 10.60 4.93 -2.57
C LEU A 105 9.52 4.00 -2.01
N ASP A 106 9.93 3.05 -1.14
CA ASP A 106 9.05 2.08 -0.51
C ASP A 106 8.17 1.32 -1.52
N VAL A 107 8.75 1.00 -2.69
CA VAL A 107 8.07 0.35 -3.81
C VAL A 107 7.46 -0.99 -3.38
N VAL A 108 6.24 -1.25 -3.85
CA VAL A 108 5.57 -2.55 -3.73
C VAL A 108 5.96 -3.42 -4.91
N GLY A 109 6.62 -4.54 -4.65
CA GLY A 109 6.92 -5.56 -5.66
C GLY A 109 5.80 -6.61 -5.69
N TYR A 110 5.04 -6.62 -6.75
CA TYR A 110 3.94 -7.56 -6.96
C TYR A 110 4.46 -8.87 -7.54
N LEU A 111 4.41 -9.93 -6.74
CA LEU A 111 4.83 -11.29 -7.09
C LEU A 111 3.62 -12.08 -7.62
N ALA A 112 3.71 -12.57 -8.84
CA ALA A 112 2.59 -13.29 -9.47
C ALA A 112 3.04 -14.17 -10.63
N THR A 113 2.06 -14.72 -11.32
CA THR A 113 2.10 -15.38 -12.62
C THR A 113 3.31 -16.31 -12.76
N PRO A 114 3.18 -17.57 -12.33
CA PRO A 114 4.21 -18.57 -12.57
C PRO A 114 4.44 -18.76 -14.08
N THR A 115 5.63 -19.16 -14.47
CA THR A 115 5.86 -19.60 -15.86
C THR A 115 4.95 -20.77 -16.18
N ARG A 116 4.66 -20.96 -17.47
CA ARG A 116 3.81 -22.07 -17.92
C ARG A 116 4.30 -23.42 -17.39
N GLY A 117 5.63 -23.64 -17.35
CA GLY A 117 6.24 -24.87 -16.82
C GLY A 117 6.14 -25.02 -15.30
N HIS A 118 5.95 -23.93 -14.58
CA HIS A 118 5.82 -23.89 -13.13
C HIS A 118 4.37 -23.72 -12.66
N SER A 119 3.41 -23.64 -13.57
CA SER A 119 1.99 -23.49 -13.24
C SER A 119 1.36 -24.83 -12.87
N SER A 120 0.43 -24.85 -11.91
CA SER A 120 -0.37 -26.02 -11.55
C SER A 120 -1.25 -26.53 -12.70
N ASN A 121 -1.50 -25.70 -13.71
CA ASN A 121 -2.21 -26.08 -14.93
C ASN A 121 -1.64 -25.32 -16.13
N ALA A 122 -0.69 -25.94 -16.81
CA ALA A 122 -0.02 -25.37 -17.99
C ALA A 122 -0.93 -25.16 -19.21
N SER A 123 -2.09 -25.78 -19.27
CA SER A 123 -3.08 -25.63 -20.35
C SER A 123 -4.08 -24.49 -20.13
N SER A 124 -4.14 -23.94 -18.93
CA SER A 124 -4.98 -22.80 -18.56
C SER A 124 -4.20 -21.48 -18.60
N ASN A 125 -4.89 -20.37 -18.31
CA ASN A 125 -4.24 -19.07 -18.13
C ASN A 125 -3.31 -19.11 -16.89
N PRO A 126 -1.97 -19.01 -17.06
CA PRO A 126 -1.04 -19.09 -15.95
C PRO A 126 -1.20 -17.95 -14.92
N GLU A 127 -1.77 -16.82 -15.33
CA GLU A 127 -2.04 -15.68 -14.42
C GLU A 127 -3.05 -16.01 -13.32
N LEU A 128 -3.82 -17.08 -13.49
CA LEU A 128 -4.89 -17.47 -12.58
C LEU A 128 -4.57 -18.75 -11.80
N CYS A 129 -3.59 -19.53 -12.27
CA CYS A 129 -3.22 -20.80 -11.68
C CYS A 129 -2.09 -20.64 -10.67
N TYR A 130 -2.23 -21.26 -9.51
CA TYR A 130 -1.17 -21.26 -8.49
C TYR A 130 0.07 -22.02 -8.98
N PRO A 131 1.26 -21.78 -8.36
CA PRO A 131 2.49 -22.47 -8.73
C PRO A 131 2.40 -23.98 -8.46
N ALA A 132 2.91 -24.80 -9.41
CA ALA A 132 3.12 -26.23 -9.17
C ALA A 132 4.18 -26.43 -8.06
N ASN A 133 4.21 -27.62 -7.48
CA ASN A 133 5.16 -28.00 -6.42
C ASN A 133 5.18 -27.06 -5.18
N LEU A 134 4.09 -26.34 -4.95
CA LEU A 134 3.98 -25.37 -3.86
C LEU A 134 4.15 -26.01 -2.46
N TYR A 135 3.81 -27.30 -2.33
CA TYR A 135 3.92 -28.07 -1.08
C TYR A 135 5.25 -28.81 -0.91
N GLU A 136 6.16 -28.74 -1.90
CA GLU A 136 7.54 -29.18 -1.67
C GLU A 136 8.17 -28.41 -0.50
N PRO A 137 9.14 -28.98 0.23
CA PRO A 137 9.84 -28.27 1.29
C PRO A 137 10.36 -26.92 0.81
N ILE A 138 10.17 -25.86 1.61
CA ILE A 138 10.63 -24.51 1.27
C ILE A 138 12.16 -24.44 1.26
N PHE A 139 12.77 -25.12 2.23
CA PHE A 139 14.23 -25.18 2.38
C PHE A 139 14.72 -26.62 2.37
N LEU A 140 15.92 -26.82 1.83
CA LEU A 140 16.67 -28.07 1.95
C LEU A 140 17.31 -28.21 3.35
N ASN A 141 17.77 -29.41 3.68
CA ASN A 141 18.41 -29.70 4.98
C ASN A 141 19.65 -28.82 5.28
N ASN A 142 20.32 -28.30 4.24
CA ASN A 142 21.44 -27.37 4.38
C ASN A 142 20.99 -25.90 4.58
N GLY A 143 19.68 -25.66 4.65
CA GLY A 143 19.08 -24.34 4.80
C GLY A 143 18.99 -23.52 3.52
N SER A 144 19.45 -23.98 2.36
CA SER A 144 19.23 -23.28 1.09
C SER A 144 17.77 -23.42 0.63
N VAL A 145 17.30 -22.47 -0.18
CA VAL A 145 15.95 -22.56 -0.78
C VAL A 145 15.90 -23.75 -1.72
N ASN A 146 14.83 -24.54 -1.63
CA ASN A 146 14.61 -25.72 -2.43
C ASN A 146 14.20 -25.32 -3.88
N PRO A 147 15.01 -25.65 -4.91
CA PRO A 147 14.67 -25.29 -6.28
C PRO A 147 13.47 -26.08 -6.84
N ASN A 148 13.08 -27.19 -6.20
CA ASN A 148 11.89 -27.94 -6.59
C ASN A 148 10.59 -27.28 -6.10
N ASN A 149 10.65 -26.42 -5.09
CA ASN A 149 9.56 -25.51 -4.78
C ASN A 149 9.71 -24.29 -5.68
N TYR A 150 9.02 -24.29 -6.81
CA TYR A 150 9.19 -23.27 -7.86
C TYR A 150 8.92 -21.86 -7.36
N TRP A 151 7.87 -21.69 -6.55
CA TRP A 151 7.56 -20.39 -5.97
C TRP A 151 8.64 -19.89 -5.01
N ALA A 152 9.16 -20.77 -4.15
CA ALA A 152 10.26 -20.43 -3.24
C ALA A 152 11.52 -20.00 -4.00
N TYR A 153 11.85 -20.71 -5.06
CA TYR A 153 13.01 -20.40 -5.89
C TYR A 153 12.87 -19.04 -6.61
N TYR A 154 11.70 -18.80 -7.23
CA TYR A 154 11.38 -17.52 -7.85
C TYR A 154 11.44 -16.36 -6.86
N VAL A 155 10.76 -16.46 -5.70
CA VAL A 155 10.76 -15.42 -4.66
C VAL A 155 12.17 -15.13 -4.17
N ASN A 156 12.96 -16.17 -3.87
CA ASN A 156 14.34 -15.99 -3.41
C ASN A 156 15.20 -15.22 -4.42
N LYS A 157 15.10 -15.58 -5.68
CA LYS A 157 15.87 -14.95 -6.76
C LYS A 157 15.45 -13.50 -6.95
N THR A 158 14.15 -13.24 -7.00
CA THR A 158 13.59 -11.89 -7.19
C THR A 158 13.92 -10.98 -6.00
N VAL A 159 13.65 -11.41 -4.78
CA VAL A 159 13.92 -10.60 -3.57
C VAL A 159 15.43 -10.32 -3.43
N SER A 160 16.28 -11.32 -3.66
CA SER A 160 17.74 -11.13 -3.55
C SER A 160 18.29 -10.07 -4.51
N ILE A 161 17.69 -9.92 -5.70
CA ILE A 161 18.10 -8.94 -6.70
C ILE A 161 17.56 -7.54 -6.39
N TYR A 162 16.30 -7.44 -5.94
CA TYR A 162 15.58 -6.17 -5.84
C TYR A 162 15.45 -5.59 -4.42
N LYS A 163 15.90 -6.28 -3.36
CA LYS A 163 15.73 -5.89 -1.95
C LYS A 163 16.19 -4.48 -1.59
N ASP A 164 17.18 -3.94 -2.30
CA ASP A 164 17.70 -2.59 -2.05
C ASP A 164 16.77 -1.49 -2.61
N TYR A 165 15.79 -1.86 -3.43
CA TYR A 165 14.88 -0.96 -4.15
C TYR A 165 13.41 -1.19 -3.82
N ILE A 166 13.03 -2.43 -3.50
CA ILE A 166 11.66 -2.85 -3.20
C ILE A 166 11.54 -3.15 -1.72
N LYS A 167 10.58 -2.51 -1.06
CA LYS A 167 10.42 -2.61 0.38
C LYS A 167 9.30 -3.54 0.81
N ILE A 168 8.24 -3.64 0.01
CA ILE A 168 7.05 -4.42 0.30
C ILE A 168 6.86 -5.46 -0.81
N TRP A 169 6.67 -6.73 -0.44
CA TRP A 169 6.44 -7.83 -1.37
C TRP A 169 4.99 -8.28 -1.31
N GLU A 170 4.23 -7.97 -2.32
CA GLU A 170 2.81 -8.30 -2.43
C GLU A 170 2.63 -9.67 -3.07
N THR A 171 1.86 -10.53 -2.39
CA THR A 171 1.70 -11.93 -2.76
C THR A 171 0.41 -12.14 -3.55
N TRP A 172 0.50 -12.23 -4.87
CA TRP A 172 -0.61 -12.39 -5.81
C TRP A 172 -1.42 -11.10 -6.04
N ASN A 173 -2.56 -11.23 -6.81
CA ASN A 173 -3.50 -10.14 -7.07
C ASN A 173 -4.94 -10.61 -6.96
N GLU A 174 -5.70 -10.01 -6.06
CA GLU A 174 -7.15 -10.26 -5.90
C GLU A 174 -7.50 -11.76 -5.86
N PRO A 175 -6.86 -12.57 -5.00
CA PRO A 175 -7.12 -14.01 -4.94
C PRO A 175 -8.56 -14.33 -4.53
N ASP A 176 -9.26 -13.35 -3.98
CA ASP A 176 -10.63 -13.41 -3.50
C ASP A 176 -11.68 -12.99 -4.56
N TYR A 177 -11.25 -12.54 -5.76
CA TYR A 177 -12.20 -12.04 -6.74
C TYR A 177 -13.14 -13.14 -7.23
N THR A 178 -14.46 -12.85 -7.15
CA THR A 178 -15.54 -13.75 -7.54
C THR A 178 -16.67 -12.99 -8.22
N LYS A 179 -17.45 -13.68 -9.06
CA LYS A 179 -18.73 -13.20 -9.59
C LYS A 179 -19.92 -13.69 -8.77
N GLU A 180 -19.70 -14.62 -7.83
CA GLU A 180 -20.71 -15.23 -6.98
C GLU A 180 -20.84 -14.50 -5.64
N TYR A 181 -21.17 -13.20 -5.68
CA TYR A 181 -21.21 -12.30 -4.52
C TYR A 181 -22.09 -12.79 -3.37
N SER A 182 -23.16 -13.55 -3.68
CA SER A 182 -24.05 -14.11 -2.65
C SER A 182 -23.40 -15.14 -1.75
N GLN A 183 -22.28 -15.73 -2.17
CA GLN A 183 -21.56 -16.75 -1.41
C GLN A 183 -20.46 -16.18 -0.51
N VAL A 184 -20.07 -14.93 -0.71
CA VAL A 184 -18.97 -14.30 0.03
C VAL A 184 -19.17 -14.35 1.54
N SER A 185 -20.41 -14.12 2.02
CA SER A 185 -20.73 -14.15 3.46
C SER A 185 -20.45 -15.51 4.12
N ASN A 186 -20.49 -16.61 3.35
CA ASN A 186 -20.22 -17.96 3.85
C ASN A 186 -18.75 -18.16 4.21
N TRP A 187 -17.83 -17.36 3.63
CA TRP A 187 -16.40 -17.47 3.88
C TRP A 187 -15.99 -17.17 5.34
N LYS A 188 -16.90 -16.58 6.12
CA LYS A 188 -16.74 -16.44 7.57
C LYS A 188 -16.80 -17.76 8.32
N THR A 189 -17.49 -18.75 7.79
CA THR A 189 -17.70 -20.05 8.45
C THR A 189 -17.13 -21.22 7.68
N GLU A 190 -17.09 -21.14 6.36
CA GLU A 190 -16.62 -22.19 5.45
C GLU A 190 -15.43 -21.68 4.60
N PRO A 191 -14.56 -22.56 4.11
CA PRO A 191 -13.53 -22.16 3.16
C PRO A 191 -14.17 -21.71 1.83
N PRO A 192 -13.63 -20.67 1.15
CA PRO A 192 -14.06 -20.32 -0.20
C PRO A 192 -13.98 -21.52 -1.15
N ASP A 193 -15.04 -21.74 -1.93
CA ASP A 193 -15.02 -22.76 -2.99
C ASP A 193 -14.05 -22.31 -4.11
N PRO A 194 -12.98 -23.06 -4.42
CA PRO A 194 -12.05 -22.68 -5.49
C PRO A 194 -12.70 -22.49 -6.87
N LYS A 195 -13.85 -23.10 -7.12
CA LYS A 195 -14.55 -23.01 -8.41
C LYS A 195 -15.17 -21.65 -8.69
N ILE A 196 -15.41 -20.85 -7.66
CA ILE A 196 -16.01 -19.52 -7.81
C ILE A 196 -14.96 -18.41 -7.77
N LEU A 197 -13.72 -18.70 -7.38
CA LEU A 197 -12.61 -17.76 -7.42
C LEU A 197 -12.11 -17.62 -8.85
N THR A 198 -12.10 -16.41 -9.40
CA THR A 198 -11.77 -16.20 -10.81
C THR A 198 -10.35 -15.65 -11.04
N HIS A 199 -9.67 -15.19 -9.97
CA HIS A 199 -8.28 -14.73 -10.01
C HIS A 199 -7.32 -15.66 -9.24
N TRP A 200 -7.83 -16.75 -8.68
CA TRP A 200 -7.06 -17.76 -7.98
C TRP A 200 -7.68 -19.15 -8.16
N TYR A 201 -7.10 -19.96 -9.06
CA TYR A 201 -7.59 -21.32 -9.31
C TYR A 201 -7.01 -22.32 -8.31
N GLY A 202 -7.20 -22.04 -7.03
CA GLY A 202 -6.72 -22.84 -5.91
C GLY A 202 -7.59 -22.69 -4.68
N SER A 203 -7.36 -23.53 -3.67
CA SER A 203 -8.02 -23.43 -2.37
C SER A 203 -7.47 -22.26 -1.55
N ILE A 204 -8.20 -21.84 -0.52
CA ILE A 204 -7.70 -20.89 0.49
C ILE A 204 -6.44 -21.44 1.18
N PHE A 205 -6.33 -22.75 1.36
CA PHE A 205 -5.17 -23.40 1.98
C PHE A 205 -3.92 -23.24 1.11
N SER A 206 -4.05 -23.42 -0.21
CA SER A 206 -2.95 -23.19 -1.14
C SER A 206 -2.57 -21.71 -1.23
N TYR A 207 -3.50 -20.76 -1.06
CA TYR A 207 -3.17 -19.36 -0.95
C TYR A 207 -2.41 -19.03 0.35
N ILE A 208 -2.82 -19.61 1.49
CA ILE A 208 -2.07 -19.49 2.74
C ILE A 208 -0.67 -20.11 2.61
N ARG A 209 -0.54 -21.24 1.88
CA ARG A 209 0.76 -21.82 1.56
C ARG A 209 1.63 -20.88 0.72
N LEU A 210 1.04 -20.21 -0.26
CA LEU A 210 1.73 -19.20 -1.07
C LEU A 210 2.25 -18.05 -0.20
N LEU A 211 1.41 -17.52 0.69
CA LEU A 211 1.79 -16.49 1.68
C LEU A 211 2.95 -16.96 2.55
N ARG A 212 2.88 -18.19 3.09
CA ARG A 212 3.95 -18.77 3.93
C ARG A 212 5.27 -18.87 3.16
N VAL A 213 5.25 -19.43 1.96
CA VAL A 213 6.46 -19.55 1.13
C VAL A 213 7.05 -18.18 0.85
N THR A 214 6.22 -17.21 0.43
CA THR A 214 6.68 -15.84 0.19
C THR A 214 7.29 -15.24 1.44
N TYR A 215 6.61 -15.35 2.58
CA TYR A 215 7.04 -14.78 3.85
C TYR A 215 8.39 -15.36 4.31
N GLU A 216 8.50 -16.67 4.43
CA GLU A 216 9.70 -17.33 4.92
C GLU A 216 10.91 -17.07 4.02
N VAL A 217 10.71 -17.08 2.69
CA VAL A 217 11.78 -16.87 1.72
C VAL A 217 12.18 -15.39 1.64
N ALA A 218 11.22 -14.46 1.57
CA ALA A 218 11.52 -13.04 1.51
C ALA A 218 12.24 -12.56 2.77
N LYS A 219 11.75 -12.97 3.97
CA LYS A 219 12.39 -12.63 5.25
C LYS A 219 13.79 -13.22 5.39
N LYS A 220 14.06 -14.37 4.80
CA LYS A 220 15.40 -14.93 4.76
C LYS A 220 16.34 -14.14 3.86
N ALA A 221 15.86 -13.65 2.72
CA ALA A 221 16.66 -12.85 1.77
C ALA A 221 16.85 -11.40 2.23
N ASP A 222 15.83 -10.83 2.89
CA ASP A 222 15.80 -9.49 3.50
C ASP A 222 14.92 -9.48 4.76
N PRO A 223 15.49 -9.60 5.95
CA PRO A 223 14.73 -9.57 7.21
C PRO A 223 13.98 -8.26 7.46
N THR A 224 14.34 -7.19 6.76
CA THR A 224 13.76 -5.84 6.95
C THR A 224 12.61 -5.53 6.00
N CYS A 225 12.36 -6.38 5.00
CA CYS A 225 11.26 -6.19 4.07
C CYS A 225 9.90 -6.44 4.74
N PHE A 226 8.84 -6.00 4.09
CA PHE A 226 7.46 -6.30 4.45
C PHE A 226 6.88 -7.28 3.43
N VAL A 227 6.04 -8.20 3.89
CA VAL A 227 5.25 -9.09 3.03
C VAL A 227 3.78 -8.74 3.19
N SER A 228 3.06 -8.63 2.09
CA SER A 228 1.63 -8.31 2.11
C SER A 228 0.76 -9.37 1.43
N THR A 229 -0.52 -9.35 1.79
CA THR A 229 -1.59 -10.04 1.05
C THR A 229 -1.71 -9.48 -0.37
N GLY A 230 -2.47 -10.11 -1.24
CA GLY A 230 -2.59 -9.80 -2.66
C GLY A 230 -3.75 -8.86 -3.02
N GLY A 231 -3.92 -7.74 -2.31
CA GLY A 231 -4.95 -6.76 -2.66
C GLY A 231 -6.38 -7.29 -2.52
N LEU A 232 -6.81 -7.58 -1.28
CA LEU A 232 -8.09 -8.21 -1.00
C LEU A 232 -9.25 -7.21 -1.13
N GLY A 233 -10.35 -7.64 -1.76
CA GLY A 233 -11.59 -6.89 -1.86
C GLY A 233 -12.63 -7.27 -0.79
N TYR A 234 -12.53 -8.48 -0.22
CA TYR A 234 -13.53 -9.02 0.70
C TYR A 234 -12.95 -9.31 2.09
N PRO A 235 -13.44 -8.62 3.14
CA PRO A 235 -13.06 -8.90 4.53
C PRO A 235 -13.27 -10.36 4.94
N GLU A 236 -14.26 -11.03 4.34
CA GLU A 236 -14.57 -12.43 4.57
C GLU A 236 -13.46 -13.38 4.10
N PHE A 237 -12.74 -13.03 3.04
CA PHE A 237 -11.57 -13.80 2.59
C PHE A 237 -10.41 -13.65 3.56
N LEU A 238 -10.17 -12.43 4.06
CA LEU A 238 -9.21 -12.19 5.12
C LEU A 238 -9.57 -13.01 6.38
N HIS A 239 -10.86 -13.06 6.75
CA HIS A 239 -11.33 -13.90 7.85
C HIS A 239 -10.97 -15.37 7.62
N ALA A 240 -11.13 -15.90 6.40
CA ALA A 240 -10.74 -17.27 6.06
C ALA A 240 -9.21 -17.47 6.16
N ILE A 241 -8.38 -16.53 5.68
CA ILE A 241 -6.92 -16.57 5.86
C ILE A 241 -6.56 -16.69 7.34
N LEU A 242 -7.20 -15.91 8.20
CA LEU A 242 -6.90 -15.86 9.64
C LEU A 242 -7.41 -17.10 10.40
N ARG A 243 -8.36 -17.84 9.84
CA ARG A 243 -8.97 -19.01 10.47
C ARG A 243 -8.22 -20.30 10.18
N TYR A 244 -7.70 -20.46 8.98
CA TYR A 244 -7.07 -21.70 8.51
C TYR A 244 -5.54 -21.64 8.49
N THR A 245 -4.92 -22.84 8.45
CA THR A 245 -3.49 -23.01 8.15
C THR A 245 -3.30 -23.35 6.66
N ASP A 246 -2.06 -23.55 6.26
CA ASP A 246 -1.68 -24.02 4.92
C ASP A 246 -1.73 -25.57 4.79
N GLU A 247 -2.38 -26.28 5.72
CA GLU A 247 -2.62 -27.72 5.58
C GLU A 247 -3.57 -27.97 4.38
N PRO A 248 -3.17 -28.82 3.38
CA PRO A 248 -3.80 -28.83 2.06
C PRO A 248 -5.25 -29.33 2.01
N ASN A 249 -5.71 -30.10 3.00
CA ASN A 249 -7.01 -30.77 2.94
C ASN A 249 -8.10 -30.01 3.70
N LYS A 250 -7.80 -29.58 4.93
CA LYS A 250 -8.78 -28.99 5.85
C LYS A 250 -8.34 -27.68 6.48
N GLY A 251 -7.07 -27.29 6.29
CA GLY A 251 -6.49 -26.11 6.91
C GLY A 251 -6.39 -26.22 8.44
N GLU A 252 -6.23 -27.42 8.98
CA GLU A 252 -6.13 -27.69 10.42
C GLU A 252 -4.71 -27.41 10.93
N VAL A 253 -4.59 -27.09 12.21
CA VAL A 253 -3.30 -26.95 12.88
C VAL A 253 -2.68 -28.34 13.11
N THR A 254 -1.48 -28.55 12.58
CA THR A 254 -0.68 -29.77 12.78
C THR A 254 0.77 -29.41 13.11
N ASN A 255 1.61 -30.41 13.41
CA ASN A 255 3.04 -30.17 13.65
C ASN A 255 3.76 -29.61 12.42
N GLU A 256 3.32 -29.96 11.20
CA GLU A 256 3.89 -29.49 9.94
C GLU A 256 3.30 -28.12 9.54
N PHE A 257 2.06 -27.87 9.89
CA PHE A 257 1.31 -26.65 9.60
C PHE A 257 0.84 -25.95 10.89
N PRO A 258 1.79 -25.40 11.70
CA PRO A 258 1.49 -25.00 13.09
C PRO A 258 0.79 -23.64 13.19
N TYR A 259 0.86 -22.80 12.14
CA TYR A 259 0.37 -21.43 12.20
C TYR A 259 -0.72 -21.16 11.16
N LYS A 260 -1.69 -20.33 11.54
CA LYS A 260 -2.72 -19.81 10.65
C LYS A 260 -2.14 -18.73 9.74
N GLY A 261 -2.86 -18.40 8.66
CA GLY A 261 -2.36 -17.50 7.63
C GLY A 261 -1.95 -16.10 8.11
N GLY A 262 -2.52 -15.61 9.23
CA GLY A 262 -2.10 -14.35 9.84
C GLY A 262 -0.64 -14.30 10.29
N ALA A 263 0.03 -15.45 10.38
CA ALA A 263 1.47 -15.54 10.66
C ALA A 263 2.35 -15.09 9.47
N TYR A 264 1.82 -15.03 8.25
CA TYR A 264 2.61 -14.99 7.03
C TYR A 264 2.47 -13.70 6.21
N PHE A 265 2.05 -12.60 6.85
CA PHE A 265 2.09 -11.26 6.26
C PHE A 265 2.25 -10.19 7.33
N ASP A 266 2.90 -9.09 6.97
CA ASP A 266 3.09 -7.89 7.79
C ASP A 266 2.06 -6.83 7.44
N CYS A 267 1.78 -6.69 6.13
CA CYS A 267 0.86 -5.71 5.58
C CYS A 267 -0.40 -6.40 5.07
N ASP A 268 -1.55 -5.82 5.36
CA ASP A 268 -2.81 -6.15 4.71
C ASP A 268 -2.99 -5.20 3.52
N ALA A 269 -2.79 -5.75 2.31
CA ALA A 269 -3.08 -5.05 1.07
C ALA A 269 -4.55 -5.27 0.70
N TYR A 270 -5.23 -4.17 0.32
CA TYR A 270 -6.62 -4.22 -0.10
C TYR A 270 -6.87 -3.38 -1.34
N HIS A 271 -7.92 -3.72 -2.10
CA HIS A 271 -8.40 -2.98 -3.26
C HIS A 271 -9.81 -2.47 -3.01
N GLN A 272 -10.05 -1.19 -3.23
CA GLN A 272 -11.39 -0.62 -3.18
C GLN A 272 -11.55 0.48 -4.21
N TYR A 273 -12.37 0.21 -5.19
CA TYR A 273 -12.80 1.20 -6.16
C TYR A 273 -14.03 1.95 -5.65
N PRO A 274 -14.01 3.29 -5.62
CA PRO A 274 -15.07 4.07 -5.00
C PRO A 274 -16.42 4.01 -5.72
N GLN A 275 -16.48 3.50 -6.96
CA GLN A 275 -17.75 3.21 -7.64
C GLN A 275 -18.55 2.08 -7.00
N TYR A 276 -17.91 1.23 -6.20
CA TYR A 276 -18.61 0.19 -5.45
C TYR A 276 -18.95 0.68 -4.05
N GLY A 277 -20.19 0.39 -3.60
CA GLY A 277 -20.59 0.64 -2.23
C GLY A 277 -19.83 -0.23 -1.23
N VAL A 278 -19.73 0.23 0.00
CA VAL A 278 -19.16 -0.53 1.11
C VAL A 278 -20.05 -0.36 2.35
N THR A 279 -20.21 -1.44 3.11
CA THR A 279 -20.88 -1.41 4.40
C THR A 279 -19.84 -1.53 5.50
N ASP A 280 -19.87 -0.62 6.47
CA ASP A 280 -19.09 -0.73 7.69
C ASP A 280 -19.62 -1.91 8.51
N ILE A 281 -18.83 -2.96 8.69
CA ILE A 281 -19.27 -4.20 9.34
C ILE A 281 -19.47 -4.06 10.85
N GLU A 282 -18.86 -3.05 11.47
CA GLU A 282 -19.01 -2.75 12.90
C GLU A 282 -20.31 -2.01 13.20
N THR A 283 -20.67 -1.04 12.35
CA THR A 283 -21.83 -0.15 12.58
C THR A 283 -23.05 -0.51 11.73
N GLY A 284 -22.87 -1.24 10.63
CA GLY A 284 -23.91 -1.52 9.63
C GLY A 284 -24.22 -0.33 8.72
N GLU A 285 -23.46 0.78 8.83
CA GLU A 285 -23.63 1.97 7.99
C GLU A 285 -23.22 1.67 6.55
N LYS A 286 -24.05 2.09 5.60
CA LYS A 286 -23.80 1.92 4.17
C LYS A 286 -23.22 3.19 3.56
N TYR A 287 -22.17 3.04 2.78
CA TYR A 287 -21.48 4.09 2.06
C TYR A 287 -21.70 3.88 0.56
N ASP A 288 -22.80 4.41 0.02
CA ASP A 288 -23.21 4.22 -1.38
C ASP A 288 -23.20 5.54 -2.19
N ASP A 289 -23.27 6.69 -1.51
CA ASP A 289 -23.32 8.02 -2.14
C ASP A 289 -22.03 8.38 -2.91
N ASN A 290 -22.09 9.41 -3.78
CA ASN A 290 -21.09 9.63 -4.83
C ASN A 290 -20.43 11.01 -4.77
N GLY A 291 -20.59 11.78 -3.68
CA GLY A 291 -19.80 12.98 -3.44
C GLY A 291 -18.33 12.63 -3.11
N SER A 292 -17.42 13.54 -3.35
CA SER A 292 -15.98 13.26 -3.23
C SER A 292 -15.54 12.84 -1.83
N ASP A 293 -16.22 13.28 -0.76
CA ASP A 293 -15.98 12.80 0.61
C ASP A 293 -16.41 11.35 0.78
N MET A 294 -17.62 11.00 0.26
CA MET A 294 -18.13 9.65 0.35
C MET A 294 -17.26 8.68 -0.46
N LEU A 295 -16.88 9.07 -1.67
CA LEU A 295 -15.98 8.28 -2.50
C LEU A 295 -14.61 8.02 -1.83
N ALA A 296 -14.06 9.01 -1.13
CA ALA A 296 -12.81 8.84 -0.38
C ALA A 296 -13.01 7.97 0.87
N LYS A 297 -14.14 8.14 1.58
CA LYS A 297 -14.50 7.30 2.73
C LYS A 297 -14.67 5.84 2.35
N LYS A 298 -15.32 5.51 1.22
CA LYS A 298 -15.48 4.11 0.78
C LYS A 298 -14.14 3.37 0.77
N VAL A 299 -13.06 4.00 0.30
CA VAL A 299 -11.74 3.38 0.26
C VAL A 299 -11.21 3.06 1.66
N VAL A 300 -11.36 3.97 2.62
CA VAL A 300 -10.84 3.76 3.97
C VAL A 300 -11.78 2.97 4.90
N ILE A 301 -13.07 2.87 4.57
CA ILE A 301 -14.02 2.01 5.31
C ILE A 301 -13.73 0.53 5.05
N LEU A 302 -13.34 0.14 3.83
CA LEU A 302 -12.91 -1.24 3.61
C LEU A 302 -11.69 -1.59 4.48
N LYS A 303 -10.70 -0.67 4.59
CA LYS A 303 -9.60 -0.82 5.57
C LYS A 303 -10.10 -1.02 7.00
N LYS A 304 -11.10 -0.22 7.43
CA LYS A 304 -11.68 -0.35 8.76
C LYS A 304 -12.31 -1.73 8.96
N ASN A 305 -12.98 -2.25 7.95
CA ASN A 305 -13.55 -3.60 7.97
C ASN A 305 -12.47 -4.68 8.13
N HIS A 306 -11.36 -4.58 7.40
CA HIS A 306 -10.23 -5.49 7.55
C HIS A 306 -9.60 -5.37 8.95
N GLU A 307 -9.43 -4.15 9.46
CA GLU A 307 -8.92 -3.93 10.82
C GLU A 307 -9.82 -4.55 11.88
N TYR A 308 -11.14 -4.47 11.71
CA TYR A 308 -12.10 -5.11 12.59
C TYR A 308 -11.89 -6.62 12.63
N ILE A 309 -11.80 -7.28 11.46
CA ILE A 309 -11.53 -8.73 11.36
C ILE A 309 -10.18 -9.08 12.01
N LEU A 310 -9.12 -8.32 11.72
CA LEU A 310 -7.80 -8.56 12.33
C LEU A 310 -7.84 -8.51 13.86
N LYS A 311 -8.60 -7.56 14.44
CA LYS A 311 -8.80 -7.46 15.89
C LYS A 311 -9.53 -8.65 16.47
N GLU A 312 -10.55 -9.21 15.79
CA GLU A 312 -11.24 -10.43 16.21
C GLU A 312 -10.28 -11.61 16.35
N PHE A 313 -9.22 -11.68 15.53
CA PHE A 313 -8.17 -12.70 15.60
C PHE A 313 -6.98 -12.31 16.47
N GLY A 314 -7.05 -11.17 17.17
CA GLY A 314 -6.06 -10.73 18.15
C GLY A 314 -4.90 -9.90 17.59
N PHE A 315 -4.96 -9.44 16.33
CA PHE A 315 -3.99 -8.50 15.76
C PHE A 315 -4.35 -7.05 16.13
N ASP A 316 -4.47 -6.80 17.43
CA ASP A 316 -4.92 -5.54 18.03
C ASP A 316 -3.77 -4.66 18.58
N GLY A 317 -2.54 -5.18 18.54
CA GLY A 317 -1.36 -4.57 19.13
C GLY A 317 -1.17 -4.89 20.62
N ILE A 318 -2.05 -5.71 21.20
CA ILE A 318 -1.98 -6.18 22.58
C ILE A 318 -1.59 -7.66 22.58
N LYS A 319 -2.38 -8.51 21.92
CA LYS A 319 -2.12 -9.94 21.82
C LYS A 319 -1.09 -10.24 20.74
N TYR A 320 -1.30 -9.68 19.55
CA TYR A 320 -0.37 -9.78 18.42
C TYR A 320 -0.14 -8.38 17.84
N PRO A 321 1.01 -8.13 17.17
CA PRO A 321 1.29 -6.85 16.52
C PRO A 321 0.20 -6.47 15.52
N LYS A 322 -0.14 -5.17 15.45
CA LYS A 322 -1.02 -4.66 14.42
C LYS A 322 -0.42 -4.88 13.03
N LYS A 323 -1.26 -5.24 12.07
CA LYS A 323 -0.88 -5.25 10.66
C LYS A 323 -0.87 -3.84 10.10
N ILE A 324 0.00 -3.62 9.12
CA ILE A 324 0.11 -2.36 8.37
C ILE A 324 -0.90 -2.41 7.23
N PHE A 325 -1.54 -1.28 6.91
CA PHE A 325 -2.51 -1.21 5.82
C PHE A 325 -1.95 -0.47 4.63
N ILE A 326 -2.11 -1.06 3.45
CA ILE A 326 -1.80 -0.46 2.16
C ILE A 326 -2.97 -0.69 1.19
N ASN A 327 -3.37 0.36 0.47
CA ASN A 327 -4.28 0.22 -0.66
C ASN A 327 -3.44 0.14 -1.93
N THR A 328 -3.32 -1.05 -2.50
CA THR A 328 -2.44 -1.27 -3.65
C THR A 328 -3.12 -1.07 -5.00
N GLU A 329 -4.45 -0.84 -4.99
CA GLU A 329 -5.18 -0.49 -6.19
C GLU A 329 -6.49 0.24 -5.88
N THR A 330 -6.65 1.44 -6.44
CA THR A 330 -7.89 2.22 -6.46
C THR A 330 -7.92 3.13 -7.67
N GLY A 331 -9.07 3.66 -8.03
CA GLY A 331 -9.20 4.57 -9.16
C GLY A 331 -10.60 5.16 -9.28
N LEU A 332 -10.68 6.36 -9.83
CA LEU A 332 -11.93 7.03 -10.15
C LEU A 332 -11.85 7.61 -11.55
N ASN A 333 -12.91 7.46 -12.33
CA ASN A 333 -12.96 7.97 -13.70
C ASN A 333 -12.94 9.51 -13.73
N SER A 334 -12.17 10.10 -14.63
CA SER A 334 -12.13 11.55 -14.86
C SER A 334 -13.27 12.04 -15.77
N GLU A 335 -14.00 11.12 -16.42
CA GLU A 335 -15.13 11.44 -17.27
C GLU A 335 -16.42 10.92 -16.62
N LYS A 336 -17.44 11.77 -16.56
CA LYS A 336 -18.78 11.36 -16.10
C LYS A 336 -19.55 10.76 -17.27
N SER A 337 -20.10 9.56 -17.09
CA SER A 337 -21.01 8.96 -18.05
C SER A 337 -22.22 8.38 -17.32
N SER A 338 -23.21 7.91 -18.08
CA SER A 338 -24.39 7.25 -17.51
C SER A 338 -24.05 5.97 -16.74
N SER A 339 -22.90 5.39 -17.00
CA SER A 339 -22.40 4.15 -16.37
C SER A 339 -21.19 4.33 -15.47
N ALA A 340 -20.57 5.53 -15.43
CA ALA A 340 -19.36 5.80 -14.65
C ALA A 340 -19.54 7.01 -13.73
N ILE A 341 -19.29 6.78 -12.45
CA ILE A 341 -19.20 7.80 -11.43
C ILE A 341 -17.85 8.51 -11.61
N GLY A 342 -17.83 9.84 -11.48
CA GLY A 342 -16.60 10.61 -11.55
C GLY A 342 -16.81 11.98 -12.19
N GLY A 343 -15.86 12.36 -13.03
CA GLY A 343 -15.70 13.68 -13.61
C GLY A 343 -14.46 14.36 -13.04
N ASP A 344 -13.87 15.27 -13.80
CA ASP A 344 -12.56 15.85 -13.47
C ASP A 344 -12.54 16.61 -12.13
N LEU A 345 -13.61 17.35 -11.82
CA LEU A 345 -13.77 18.04 -10.53
C LEU A 345 -13.90 17.06 -9.37
N VAL A 346 -14.77 16.06 -9.49
CA VAL A 346 -15.01 15.06 -8.46
C VAL A 346 -13.73 14.25 -8.19
N ARG A 347 -13.06 13.80 -9.26
CA ARG A 347 -11.80 13.06 -9.16
C ARG A 347 -10.69 13.90 -8.52
N ARG A 348 -10.56 15.18 -8.87
CA ARG A 348 -9.59 16.09 -8.24
C ARG A 348 -9.82 16.21 -6.74
N ASN A 349 -11.06 16.48 -6.35
CA ASN A 349 -11.41 16.62 -4.94
C ASN A 349 -11.25 15.29 -4.18
N TRP A 350 -11.63 14.18 -4.81
CA TRP A 350 -11.44 12.83 -4.28
C TRP A 350 -9.96 12.51 -4.03
N ILE A 351 -9.04 12.80 -4.96
CA ILE A 351 -7.59 12.57 -4.80
C ILE A 351 -7.06 13.30 -3.57
N LEU A 352 -7.41 14.59 -3.41
CA LEU A 352 -6.98 15.40 -2.27
C LEU A 352 -7.53 14.89 -0.95
N LYS A 353 -8.83 14.57 -0.93
CA LYS A 353 -9.52 14.06 0.26
C LYS A 353 -9.05 12.65 0.63
N LEU A 354 -8.84 11.78 -0.37
CA LEU A 354 -8.34 10.43 -0.14
C LEU A 354 -6.96 10.45 0.52
N ALA A 355 -6.07 11.36 0.12
CA ALA A 355 -4.78 11.53 0.78
C ALA A 355 -4.94 11.89 2.26
N LEU A 356 -5.82 12.85 2.58
CA LEU A 356 -6.12 13.24 3.95
C LEU A 356 -6.77 12.11 4.76
N TYR A 357 -7.74 11.41 4.18
CA TYR A 357 -8.38 10.25 4.81
C TYR A 357 -7.40 9.07 4.99
N SER A 358 -6.49 8.83 4.04
CA SER A 358 -5.46 7.79 4.19
C SER A 358 -4.58 8.04 5.42
N ILE A 359 -4.17 9.29 5.65
CA ILE A 359 -3.41 9.65 6.86
C ILE A 359 -4.28 9.54 8.13
N LEU A 360 -5.53 10.00 8.08
CA LEU A 360 -6.49 9.91 9.19
C LEU A 360 -6.75 8.47 9.63
N TYR A 361 -6.84 7.52 8.68
CA TYR A 361 -7.13 6.11 8.92
C TYR A 361 -5.89 5.21 8.94
N ASP A 362 -4.69 5.80 8.90
CA ASP A 362 -3.39 5.11 8.92
C ASP A 362 -3.23 4.07 7.80
N VAL A 363 -3.56 4.46 6.57
CA VAL A 363 -3.25 3.72 5.35
C VAL A 363 -1.91 4.21 4.82
N LYS A 364 -0.85 3.40 4.94
CA LYS A 364 0.53 3.83 4.65
C LYS A 364 0.79 4.11 3.17
N GLN A 365 0.13 3.36 2.29
CA GLN A 365 0.27 3.58 0.85
C GLN A 365 -1.09 3.53 0.16
N THR A 366 -1.28 4.38 -0.85
CA THR A 366 -2.47 4.38 -1.71
C THR A 366 -2.02 4.49 -3.15
N HIS A 367 -2.31 3.47 -3.95
CA HIS A 367 -1.90 3.37 -5.35
C HIS A 367 -3.08 3.57 -6.29
N MET A 368 -2.95 4.53 -7.20
CA MET A 368 -3.92 4.72 -8.28
C MET A 368 -3.71 3.67 -9.38
N LEU A 369 -4.80 3.07 -9.83
CA LEU A 369 -4.74 2.28 -11.05
C LEU A 369 -4.43 3.22 -12.21
N VAL A 370 -3.48 2.97 -12.97
CA VAL A 370 -2.87 3.52 -14.17
C VAL A 370 -2.37 4.96 -14.12
N LEU A 371 -1.14 5.11 -14.55
CA LEU A 371 -0.47 6.39 -14.77
C LEU A 371 -1.03 7.08 -16.02
N ALA A 372 -1.19 6.32 -17.10
CA ALA A 372 -1.72 6.79 -18.37
C ALA A 372 -3.11 6.20 -18.63
N ASP A 373 -3.93 6.94 -19.38
CA ASP A 373 -5.27 6.50 -19.71
C ASP A 373 -5.23 5.34 -20.71
N ASP A 374 -5.66 4.17 -20.26
CA ASP A 374 -5.75 2.93 -21.02
C ASP A 374 -7.14 2.70 -21.64
N GLY A 375 -8.00 3.71 -21.64
CA GLY A 375 -9.40 3.64 -22.05
C GLY A 375 -10.39 3.55 -20.91
N THR A 376 -9.91 3.36 -19.67
CA THR A 376 -10.78 3.36 -18.47
C THR A 376 -11.17 4.76 -18.01
N GLY A 377 -10.48 5.80 -18.48
CA GLY A 377 -10.62 7.17 -18.00
C GLY A 377 -9.97 7.44 -16.64
N MET A 378 -9.28 6.45 -16.06
CA MET A 378 -8.65 6.55 -14.73
C MET A 378 -7.23 7.09 -14.76
N GLY A 379 -6.59 7.17 -15.93
CA GLY A 379 -5.22 7.67 -16.06
C GLY A 379 -5.05 9.13 -15.69
N ASP A 380 -3.84 9.50 -15.29
CA ASP A 380 -3.46 10.88 -14.93
C ASP A 380 -3.13 11.73 -16.14
N PHE A 381 -2.71 11.09 -17.22
CA PHE A 381 -2.47 11.73 -18.51
C PHE A 381 -3.59 11.42 -19.50
N SER A 382 -3.86 12.34 -20.43
CA SER A 382 -4.81 12.14 -21.52
C SER A 382 -4.37 11.00 -22.43
N LYS A 383 -5.31 10.46 -23.21
CA LYS A 383 -5.08 9.34 -24.14
C LYS A 383 -3.80 9.50 -24.96
N LEU A 384 -2.97 8.48 -24.93
CA LEU A 384 -1.65 8.48 -25.57
C LEU A 384 -1.68 8.06 -27.04
N TRP A 385 -2.66 7.24 -27.44
CA TRP A 385 -2.77 6.77 -28.84
C TRP A 385 -3.16 7.84 -29.85
N GLU A 386 -3.59 9.01 -29.40
CA GLU A 386 -3.85 10.17 -30.26
C GLU A 386 -2.62 11.09 -30.39
N THR A 387 -1.50 10.77 -29.72
CA THR A 387 -0.29 11.58 -29.71
C THR A 387 0.79 11.02 -30.62
N LYS A 388 1.54 11.91 -31.27
CA LYS A 388 2.62 11.54 -32.20
C LYS A 388 3.96 11.29 -31.51
N SER A 389 4.09 11.68 -30.23
CA SER A 389 5.30 11.48 -29.43
C SER A 389 4.98 11.37 -27.94
N ILE A 390 5.87 10.75 -27.17
CA ILE A 390 5.82 10.72 -25.71
C ILE A 390 5.72 12.13 -25.13
N GLU A 391 6.56 13.05 -25.61
CA GLU A 391 6.61 14.43 -25.12
C GLU A 391 5.27 15.14 -25.29
N GLU A 392 4.58 14.96 -26.42
CA GLU A 392 3.28 15.55 -26.68
C GLU A 392 2.17 14.92 -25.82
N GLY A 393 2.19 13.59 -25.64
CA GLY A 393 1.20 12.86 -24.82
C GLY A 393 1.29 13.18 -23.35
N PHE A 394 2.51 13.25 -22.83
CA PHE A 394 2.77 13.39 -21.40
C PHE A 394 2.88 14.84 -20.90
N THR A 395 2.76 15.83 -21.75
CA THR A 395 2.62 17.23 -21.31
C THR A 395 1.20 17.56 -20.84
N ARG A 396 0.23 16.71 -21.12
CA ARG A 396 -1.20 16.93 -20.82
C ARG A 396 -1.66 16.22 -19.56
N LEU A 397 -1.05 16.55 -18.42
CA LEU A 397 -1.55 16.11 -17.12
C LEU A 397 -2.99 16.62 -16.92
N LYS A 398 -3.91 15.71 -16.59
CA LYS A 398 -5.31 16.07 -16.30
C LYS A 398 -5.36 17.02 -15.09
N SER A 399 -6.29 17.96 -15.08
CA SER A 399 -6.45 18.92 -13.97
C SER A 399 -6.77 18.20 -12.66
N SER A 400 -7.51 17.09 -12.73
CA SER A 400 -7.80 16.22 -11.57
C SER A 400 -6.56 15.63 -10.90
N SER A 401 -5.47 15.46 -11.65
CA SER A 401 -4.22 14.88 -11.12
C SER A 401 -3.21 15.93 -10.65
N LYS A 402 -3.39 17.22 -11.02
CA LYS A 402 -2.54 18.32 -10.53
C LYS A 402 -2.59 18.47 -9.00
N GLY A 403 -3.73 18.15 -8.39
CA GLY A 403 -3.87 18.17 -6.92
C GLY A 403 -2.82 17.33 -6.18
N ARG A 404 -2.37 16.22 -6.79
CA ARG A 404 -1.30 15.39 -6.20
C ARG A 404 0.04 16.13 -6.17
N LEU A 405 0.34 16.97 -7.18
CA LEU A 405 1.55 17.80 -7.15
C LEU A 405 1.53 18.80 -5.99
N ALA A 406 0.35 19.37 -5.65
CA ALA A 406 0.20 20.22 -4.48
C ALA A 406 0.49 19.43 -3.18
N LEU A 407 -0.03 18.21 -3.05
CA LEU A 407 0.26 17.32 -1.92
C LEU A 407 1.75 16.97 -1.81
N GLN A 408 2.41 16.72 -2.94
CA GLN A 408 3.85 16.47 -2.98
C GLN A 408 4.65 17.72 -2.56
N LYS A 409 4.26 18.90 -3.03
CA LYS A 409 4.91 20.18 -2.71
C LYS A 409 4.91 20.45 -1.20
N ILE A 410 3.83 20.12 -0.51
CA ILE A 410 3.74 20.24 0.95
C ILE A 410 4.31 19.04 1.70
N HIS A 411 4.88 18.07 0.99
CA HIS A 411 5.43 16.83 1.57
C HIS A 411 4.45 16.12 2.52
N ILE A 412 3.18 16.03 2.13
CA ILE A 412 2.09 15.57 3.01
C ILE A 412 2.37 14.20 3.63
N GLY A 413 3.10 13.33 2.95
CA GLY A 413 3.47 12.00 3.43
C GLY A 413 4.36 11.97 4.68
N LYS A 414 4.97 13.10 5.04
CA LYS A 414 5.79 13.26 6.26
C LYS A 414 4.96 13.65 7.50
N PHE A 415 3.65 13.81 7.35
CA PHE A 415 2.76 14.25 8.42
C PHE A 415 1.93 13.10 8.93
N ILE A 416 1.54 13.18 10.18
CA ILE A 416 0.60 12.26 10.84
C ILE A 416 -0.62 13.04 11.33
N TYR A 417 -1.72 12.33 11.55
CA TYR A 417 -2.97 12.92 12.05
C TYR A 417 -2.82 13.45 13.48
N ASP A 418 -3.29 14.68 13.72
CA ASP A 418 -3.44 15.25 15.07
C ASP A 418 -4.92 15.36 15.43
N LYS A 419 -5.40 14.41 16.22
CA LYS A 419 -6.81 14.32 16.61
C LYS A 419 -7.25 15.52 17.45
N GLU A 420 -6.46 15.91 18.44
CA GLU A 420 -6.82 16.96 19.39
C GLU A 420 -6.95 18.33 18.69
N LYS A 421 -5.94 18.70 17.91
CA LYS A 421 -5.98 19.93 17.12
C LYS A 421 -7.04 19.91 16.02
N THR A 422 -7.35 18.75 15.46
CA THR A 422 -8.45 18.63 14.51
C THR A 422 -9.79 18.95 15.14
N GLU A 423 -10.07 18.41 16.33
CA GLU A 423 -11.33 18.70 17.03
C GLU A 423 -11.41 20.15 17.51
N GLU A 424 -10.29 20.78 17.85
CA GLU A 424 -10.22 22.21 18.13
C GLU A 424 -10.52 23.04 16.88
N PHE A 425 -9.85 22.75 15.76
CA PHE A 425 -10.01 23.46 14.50
C PHE A 425 -11.43 23.37 13.95
N LYS A 426 -12.07 22.20 14.02
CA LYS A 426 -13.45 22.01 13.59
C LYS A 426 -14.44 22.93 14.29
N LYS A 427 -14.19 23.34 15.53
CA LYS A 427 -15.08 24.25 16.27
C LYS A 427 -15.11 25.67 15.68
N SER A 428 -14.03 26.08 14.98
CA SER A 428 -13.93 27.38 14.32
C SER A 428 -14.50 27.36 12.89
N LEU A 429 -14.78 26.19 12.33
CA LEU A 429 -15.23 26.05 10.95
C LEU A 429 -16.75 26.22 10.81
N PRO A 430 -17.24 26.71 9.65
CA PRO A 430 -18.67 26.76 9.34
C PRO A 430 -19.34 25.39 9.36
N LYS A 431 -20.67 25.39 9.52
CA LYS A 431 -21.46 24.15 9.36
C LYS A 431 -21.26 23.57 7.96
N ASN A 432 -21.40 22.25 7.84
CA ASN A 432 -21.23 21.49 6.60
C ASN A 432 -19.83 21.60 5.97
N THR A 433 -18.82 21.87 6.79
CA THR A 433 -17.42 21.84 6.37
C THR A 433 -16.68 20.71 7.07
N MET A 434 -15.56 20.29 6.49
CA MET A 434 -14.63 19.34 7.07
C MET A 434 -13.30 20.02 7.35
N GLY A 435 -12.68 19.67 8.47
CA GLY A 435 -11.35 20.12 8.84
C GLY A 435 -10.50 18.94 9.30
N ILE A 436 -9.23 18.92 8.90
CA ILE A 436 -8.22 17.97 9.37
C ILE A 436 -6.95 18.74 9.68
N VAL A 437 -6.33 18.43 10.81
CA VAL A 437 -5.01 18.94 11.19
C VAL A 437 -4.01 17.79 11.19
N LEU A 438 -2.92 18.02 10.51
CA LEU A 438 -1.78 17.11 10.45
C LEU A 438 -0.59 17.75 11.14
N LYS A 439 0.26 16.94 11.79
CA LYS A 439 1.52 17.37 12.40
C LYS A 439 2.70 16.61 11.85
N ARG A 440 3.83 17.29 11.68
CA ARG A 440 5.08 16.66 11.26
C ARG A 440 5.86 16.17 12.45
N LYS A 441 6.28 14.91 12.37
CA LYS A 441 7.17 14.29 13.34
C LYS A 441 8.61 14.50 12.92
N PHE A 442 9.43 14.91 13.83
CA PHE A 442 10.89 15.00 13.68
C PHE A 442 11.56 14.09 14.70
N THR A 443 12.67 13.48 14.32
CA THR A 443 13.50 12.69 15.23
C THR A 443 14.88 13.35 15.32
N LYS A 444 15.33 13.66 16.54
CA LYS A 444 16.67 14.18 16.79
C LYS A 444 17.72 13.06 16.64
N GLU A 445 19.00 13.43 16.59
CA GLU A 445 20.10 12.47 16.50
C GLU A 445 20.17 11.48 17.68
N ASP A 446 19.69 11.88 18.84
CA ASP A 446 19.60 11.05 20.05
C ASP A 446 18.36 10.14 20.08
N GLY A 447 17.52 10.19 19.03
CA GLY A 447 16.28 9.41 18.91
C GLY A 447 15.07 10.07 19.56
N GLU A 448 15.18 11.27 20.20
CA GLU A 448 14.04 11.98 20.74
C GLU A 448 13.12 12.50 19.63
N GLU A 449 11.83 12.24 19.76
CA GLU A 449 10.82 12.68 18.80
C GLU A 449 10.19 13.99 19.26
N TYR A 450 10.00 14.90 18.31
CA TYR A 450 9.25 16.14 18.56
C TYR A 450 8.35 16.50 17.38
N TYR A 451 7.34 17.32 17.64
CA TYR A 451 6.37 17.77 16.63
C TYR A 451 6.42 19.29 16.53
N GLY A 452 6.59 19.81 15.32
CA GLY A 452 6.82 21.25 15.16
C GLY A 452 6.05 21.94 14.04
N GLU A 453 5.61 21.21 13.04
CA GLU A 453 4.95 21.77 11.88
C GLU A 453 3.54 21.22 11.73
N TYR A 454 2.61 22.10 11.34
CA TYR A 454 1.21 21.74 11.21
C TYR A 454 0.67 22.16 9.86
N ILE A 455 -0.17 21.30 9.27
CA ILE A 455 -1.02 21.59 8.13
C ILE A 455 -2.46 21.54 8.59
N TYR A 456 -3.19 22.65 8.41
CA TYR A 456 -4.64 22.72 8.60
C TYR A 456 -5.27 22.64 7.22
N SER A 457 -6.16 21.68 7.00
CA SER A 457 -6.90 21.54 5.74
C SER A 457 -8.38 21.67 6.00
N ALA A 458 -9.10 22.41 5.14
CA ALA A 458 -10.54 22.62 5.27
C ALA A 458 -11.23 22.65 3.90
N TRP A 459 -12.48 22.19 3.85
CA TRP A 459 -13.32 22.17 2.65
C TRP A 459 -14.80 22.03 2.97
N ILE A 460 -15.69 22.33 2.00
CA ILE A 460 -17.13 22.02 2.10
C ILE A 460 -17.31 20.50 1.94
N TYR A 461 -18.01 19.89 2.89
CA TYR A 461 -18.26 18.45 2.89
C TYR A 461 -19.26 18.03 1.79
N CYS A 462 -18.88 17.05 0.97
CA CYS A 462 -19.65 16.54 -0.16
C CYS A 462 -19.95 15.05 0.01
N GLU A 463 -21.18 14.73 0.40
CA GLU A 463 -21.62 13.34 0.61
C GLU A 463 -22.23 12.72 -0.66
N LYS A 464 -23.28 13.32 -1.20
CA LYS A 464 -24.07 12.77 -2.30
C LYS A 464 -23.59 13.22 -3.67
N GLU A 465 -23.24 14.47 -3.79
CA GLU A 465 -22.77 15.11 -5.01
C GLU A 465 -21.79 16.25 -4.69
N GLU A 466 -21.05 16.72 -5.70
CA GLU A 466 -20.20 17.88 -5.52
C GLU A 466 -21.05 19.14 -5.33
N VAL A 467 -20.75 19.86 -4.25
CA VAL A 467 -21.40 21.12 -3.94
C VAL A 467 -20.66 22.25 -4.65
N GLY A 468 -21.35 22.97 -5.52
CA GLY A 468 -20.86 24.21 -6.09
C GLY A 468 -20.92 25.36 -5.08
N GLY A 469 -20.14 26.42 -5.36
CA GLY A 469 -20.14 27.64 -4.55
C GLY A 469 -19.04 27.68 -3.49
N GLU A 470 -19.07 28.77 -2.72
CA GLU A 470 -18.07 29.08 -1.70
C GLU A 470 -18.75 29.50 -0.40
N ILE A 471 -18.14 29.17 0.72
CA ILE A 471 -18.52 29.67 2.06
C ILE A 471 -17.39 30.58 2.55
N GLU A 472 -17.73 31.82 2.89
CA GLU A 472 -16.79 32.73 3.52
C GLU A 472 -16.80 32.53 5.03
N PHE A 473 -15.62 32.50 5.65
CA PHE A 473 -15.48 32.47 7.09
C PHE A 473 -14.22 33.18 7.55
N GLU A 474 -14.25 33.71 8.77
CA GLU A 474 -13.09 34.32 9.41
C GLU A 474 -12.15 33.23 9.93
N LEU A 475 -10.90 33.28 9.47
CA LEU A 475 -9.88 32.29 9.83
C LEU A 475 -9.34 32.59 11.25
N ASP A 476 -9.70 31.76 12.21
CA ASP A 476 -9.19 31.83 13.58
C ASP A 476 -7.97 30.94 13.78
N LEU A 477 -6.80 31.44 13.37
CA LEU A 477 -5.50 30.82 13.64
C LEU A 477 -4.59 31.80 14.40
N SER A 478 -3.76 31.26 15.30
CA SER A 478 -2.81 32.04 16.08
C SER A 478 -1.63 32.61 15.30
N PHE A 479 -1.50 32.25 14.02
CA PHE A 479 -0.41 32.63 13.12
C PHE A 479 -0.94 33.12 11.77
N ASN A 480 -0.06 33.74 10.97
CA ASN A 480 -0.35 34.10 9.57
C ASN A 480 -0.03 32.90 8.66
N PRO A 481 -1.03 32.19 8.10
CA PRO A 481 -0.76 31.01 7.31
C PRO A 481 -0.28 31.33 5.89
N LEU A 482 0.51 30.43 5.34
CA LEU A 482 0.67 30.29 3.92
C LEU A 482 -0.44 29.34 3.42
N MET A 483 -1.34 29.86 2.62
CA MET A 483 -2.37 29.03 1.96
C MET A 483 -1.81 28.45 0.67
N ILE A 484 -1.99 27.16 0.49
CA ILE A 484 -1.68 26.44 -0.74
C ILE A 484 -2.99 25.88 -1.29
N ASP A 485 -3.28 26.18 -2.55
CA ASP A 485 -4.44 25.64 -3.25
C ASP A 485 -4.14 24.28 -3.92
N TRP A 486 -5.14 23.72 -4.56
CA TRP A 486 -5.04 22.42 -5.24
C TRP A 486 -4.10 22.40 -6.47
N GLU A 487 -3.73 23.55 -7.02
CA GLU A 487 -2.71 23.68 -8.08
C GLU A 487 -1.30 23.91 -7.51
N GLY A 488 -1.19 24.05 -6.18
CA GLY A 488 0.07 24.35 -5.51
C GLY A 488 0.43 25.83 -5.55
N ASN A 489 -0.52 26.74 -5.89
CA ASN A 489 -0.31 28.17 -5.80
C ASN A 489 -0.28 28.62 -4.34
N GLU A 490 0.64 29.53 -4.02
CA GLU A 490 0.88 30.02 -2.67
C GLU A 490 0.32 31.43 -2.48
N LYS A 491 -0.36 31.65 -1.35
CA LYS A 491 -0.85 32.95 -0.92
C LYS A 491 -0.65 33.15 0.56
N SER A 492 0.09 34.19 0.93
CA SER A 492 0.19 34.59 2.34
C SER A 492 -1.14 35.19 2.81
N ILE A 493 -1.66 34.66 3.91
CA ILE A 493 -2.91 35.09 4.53
C ILE A 493 -2.59 35.69 5.90
N LYS A 494 -3.21 36.83 6.23
CA LYS A 494 -3.13 37.37 7.58
C LYS A 494 -4.06 36.58 8.49
N LYS A 495 -3.69 36.43 9.76
CA LYS A 495 -4.61 35.90 10.78
C LYS A 495 -5.90 36.73 10.81
N ASN A 496 -7.02 36.14 11.14
CA ASN A 496 -8.34 36.78 11.20
C ASN A 496 -8.79 37.35 9.85
N SER A 497 -8.25 36.83 8.72
CA SER A 497 -8.75 37.19 7.38
C SER A 497 -9.97 36.34 7.03
N ILE A 498 -10.87 36.92 6.25
CA ILE A 498 -11.95 36.17 5.61
C ILE A 498 -11.34 35.36 4.47
N ILE A 499 -11.55 34.05 4.49
CA ILE A 499 -11.19 33.13 3.41
C ILE A 499 -12.42 32.42 2.89
N LYS A 500 -12.28 31.85 1.68
CA LYS A 500 -13.35 31.11 1.01
C LYS A 500 -13.04 29.63 0.99
N LEU A 501 -14.00 28.81 1.42
CA LEU A 501 -13.98 27.36 1.28
C LEU A 501 -14.89 26.95 0.13
N SER A 502 -14.42 26.01 -0.69
CA SER A 502 -15.20 25.28 -1.67
C SER A 502 -15.21 23.79 -1.35
N SER A 503 -15.75 22.96 -2.22
CA SER A 503 -15.66 21.51 -2.13
C SER A 503 -14.22 20.97 -2.29
N THR A 504 -13.29 21.81 -2.77
CA THR A 504 -11.87 21.48 -2.94
C THR A 504 -11.09 21.83 -1.68
N PRO A 505 -10.32 20.90 -1.08
CA PRO A 505 -9.48 21.19 0.08
C PRO A 505 -8.46 22.29 -0.17
N ILE A 506 -8.29 23.19 0.80
CA ILE A 506 -7.17 24.12 0.93
C ILE A 506 -6.23 23.65 2.03
N PHE A 507 -4.96 24.07 1.94
CA PHE A 507 -3.93 23.74 2.92
C PHE A 507 -3.36 25.02 3.49
N LEU A 508 -3.34 25.13 4.82
CA LEU A 508 -2.87 26.29 5.57
C LEU A 508 -1.65 25.87 6.41
N LEU A 509 -0.48 26.38 6.06
CA LEU A 509 0.79 26.07 6.72
C LEU A 509 1.28 27.26 7.54
N ASN A 510 1.98 27.01 8.64
CA ASN A 510 2.65 28.07 9.36
C ASN A 510 3.81 28.64 8.50
N SER A 511 3.82 29.94 8.24
CA SER A 511 4.79 30.60 7.35
C SER A 511 6.25 30.58 7.84
N SER A 512 6.51 30.21 9.09
CA SER A 512 7.87 29.97 9.59
C SER A 512 8.56 28.77 8.91
N PHE A 513 7.78 27.89 8.31
CA PHE A 513 8.17 26.66 7.64
C PHE A 513 9.11 26.87 6.43
N ILE A 514 8.75 27.77 5.52
CA ILE A 514 9.49 27.96 4.25
C ILE A 514 10.86 28.60 4.48
N LYS A 515 11.00 29.40 5.53
CA LYS A 515 12.29 30.02 5.88
C LYS A 515 13.31 28.97 6.34
N TYR A 516 12.89 27.90 6.97
CA TYR A 516 13.78 26.88 7.52
C TYR A 516 14.31 25.93 6.42
N GLU A 517 13.49 25.48 5.49
CA GLU A 517 13.97 24.66 4.36
C GLU A 517 14.83 25.46 3.39
N LEU A 518 14.49 26.71 3.09
CA LEU A 518 15.36 27.61 2.31
C LEU A 518 16.69 27.89 3.04
N TYR A 519 16.67 28.00 4.37
CA TYR A 519 17.90 28.19 5.16
C TYR A 519 18.77 26.92 5.17
N LEU A 520 18.18 25.74 5.26
CA LEU A 520 18.87 24.46 5.16
C LEU A 520 19.44 24.24 3.77
N ILE A 521 18.70 24.56 2.72
CA ILE A 521 19.19 24.50 1.33
C ILE A 521 20.32 25.50 1.14
N LEU A 522 20.21 26.70 1.69
CA LEU A 522 21.26 27.71 1.62
C LEU A 522 22.52 27.29 2.40
N LEU A 523 22.36 26.66 3.58
CA LEU A 523 23.46 26.11 4.35
C LEU A 523 24.15 24.94 3.64
N VAL A 524 23.39 24.05 3.00
CA VAL A 524 23.95 22.95 2.19
C VAL A 524 24.67 23.51 0.95
N LEU A 525 24.11 24.51 0.28
CA LEU A 525 24.77 25.17 -0.85
C LEU A 525 26.03 25.95 -0.43
N LEU A 526 26.03 26.58 0.75
CA LEU A 526 27.21 27.27 1.32
C LEU A 526 28.25 26.29 1.83
N SER A 527 27.89 25.05 2.17
CA SER A 527 28.86 24.02 2.57
C SER A 527 29.48 23.27 1.37
N LEU A 528 28.92 23.48 0.17
CA LEU A 528 29.43 22.92 -1.09
C LEU A 528 30.26 23.95 -1.91
N LEU A 529 30.32 25.21 -1.46
CA LEU A 529 31.23 26.26 -1.93
C LEU A 529 32.45 26.38 -1.02
#